data_b4f6cdd8dc41a611e61a159136f22814
#
_entry.id   b4f6cdd8dc41a611e61a159136f22814
#
_cell.length_a   1.000
_cell.length_b   1.000
_cell.length_c   1.000
_cell.angle_alpha   90.00
_cell.angle_beta   90.00
_cell.angle_gamma   90.00
#
_symmetry.space_group_name_H-M   'P 1'
#
loop_
_entity.id
_entity.type
_entity.pdbx_description
1 polymer ?
#
loop_
_entity_poly.entity_id
_entity_poly.type
_entity_poly.pdbx_seq_one_letter_code
_entity_poly.pdbx_strand_id
1 'polypeptide(L)'
;MKFKTFFIRLVIPLFFLFLFSNNGFAQGSKDSVLLNDSHFHLTNYVQEGTDIHKFLEIMGNKVGRVALFGIPLQQMWNYNNSGNFAPTYYLASDDPLYYYSFTDAYIAMAYKSLTKEQQARFDPMITGFNPADMYATDHIKRVLTTFPGVFTGIGEFSIHKEFVSSKVAGPVATLNNPALDRILDFCAESGLLVILHNDINMPFPKSGQENWDIEQIKALFARHRNTPIIWAHCGVGRIVRPIKDQMAMLDKALASPQSSNIYIDISWTEVAKYVTETPEATANTAAVINKYPDRFLMGTDEVAPSDQKSYLKILDMYKPLFDKLTPEAKQKLLKGNYERLFDAARVKVRAWEKAHINDPKKIPPPTPSSGIEKN
;
A
#
# COMPACT_ATOMS: atom_id res chain seq x y z
N MET A 1 40.24 50.76 -74.87
CA MET A 1 38.95 50.69 -74.13
C MET A 1 38.83 49.22 -73.61
N LYS A 2 39.03 49.04 -72.29
CA LYS A 2 38.95 47.74 -71.65
C LYS A 2 37.63 47.62 -70.88
N PHE A 3 36.74 46.76 -71.31
CA PHE A 3 35.53 46.42 -70.58
C PHE A 3 35.87 45.44 -69.43
N LYS A 4 35.55 45.83 -68.21
CA LYS A 4 35.59 44.93 -67.05
C LYS A 4 34.24 44.33 -66.85
N THR A 5 34.18 43.01 -66.99
CA THR A 5 32.97 42.21 -66.69
C THR A 5 32.89 41.91 -65.17
N PHE A 6 31.81 42.32 -64.53
CA PHE A 6 31.51 42.11 -63.11
C PHE A 6 30.72 40.82 -62.96
N PHE A 7 31.30 39.81 -62.32
CA PHE A 7 30.58 38.57 -61.95
C PHE A 7 29.95 38.74 -60.57
N ILE A 8 28.61 38.79 -60.51
CA ILE A 8 27.85 38.73 -59.26
C ILE A 8 27.69 37.27 -58.90
N ARG A 9 28.30 36.82 -57.79
CA ARG A 9 28.06 35.52 -57.18
C ARG A 9 26.84 35.60 -56.31
N LEU A 10 25.74 34.95 -56.75
CA LEU A 10 24.53 34.76 -55.96
C LEU A 10 24.77 33.62 -54.94
N VAL A 11 24.89 33.94 -53.64
CA VAL A 11 24.97 32.98 -52.55
C VAL A 11 23.54 32.71 -52.10
N ILE A 12 23.02 31.52 -52.38
CA ILE A 12 21.72 31.03 -51.87
C ILE A 12 22.01 30.36 -50.50
N PRO A 13 21.43 30.87 -49.38
CA PRO A 13 21.54 30.14 -48.11
C PRO A 13 20.58 28.94 -48.14
N LEU A 14 21.14 27.75 -48.02
CA LEU A 14 20.43 26.51 -47.86
C LEU A 14 19.89 26.47 -46.41
N PHE A 15 18.59 26.76 -46.23
CA PHE A 15 17.90 26.60 -44.96
C PHE A 15 17.63 25.12 -44.76
N PHE A 16 18.44 24.45 -43.92
CA PHE A 16 18.15 23.13 -43.41
C PHE A 16 17.00 23.26 -42.40
N LEU A 17 15.78 22.88 -42.82
CA LEU A 17 14.66 22.66 -41.92
C LEU A 17 14.90 21.36 -41.16
N PHE A 18 15.44 21.46 -39.94
CA PHE A 18 15.40 20.36 -38.98
C PHE A 18 13.95 20.19 -38.52
N LEU A 19 13.24 19.23 -39.11
CA LEU A 19 12.00 18.69 -38.56
C LEU A 19 12.36 17.90 -37.28
N PHE A 20 12.34 18.58 -36.14
CA PHE A 20 12.24 17.89 -34.86
C PHE A 20 10.87 17.21 -34.82
N SER A 21 10.81 15.93 -35.11
CA SER A 21 9.69 15.08 -34.71
C SER A 21 9.69 15.02 -33.19
N ASN A 22 8.98 15.95 -32.56
CA ASN A 22 8.58 15.84 -31.17
C ASN A 22 7.64 14.63 -31.09
N ASN A 23 8.19 13.46 -30.79
CA ASN A 23 7.43 12.40 -30.16
C ASN A 23 7.09 12.85 -28.74
N GLY A 24 6.21 13.83 -28.64
CA GLY A 24 5.57 14.20 -27.40
C GLY A 24 4.72 13.03 -26.96
N PHE A 25 5.22 12.25 -26.03
CA PHE A 25 4.33 11.52 -25.15
C PHE A 25 3.40 12.59 -24.56
N ALA A 26 2.14 12.54 -24.97
CA ALA A 26 1.12 13.43 -24.44
C ALA A 26 1.11 13.25 -22.92
N GLN A 27 1.65 14.24 -22.22
CA GLN A 27 1.52 14.37 -20.78
C GLN A 27 0.04 14.59 -20.53
N GLY A 28 -0.70 13.48 -20.27
CA GLY A 28 -2.12 13.53 -19.99
C GLY A 28 -2.35 14.58 -18.92
N SER A 29 -3.29 15.47 -19.12
CA SER A 29 -3.59 16.54 -18.18
C SER A 29 -3.78 15.94 -16.77
N LYS A 30 -3.29 16.58 -15.72
CA LYS A 30 -3.49 16.15 -14.31
C LYS A 30 -4.98 15.95 -13.98
N ASP A 31 -5.88 16.54 -14.74
CA ASP A 31 -7.33 16.41 -14.62
C ASP A 31 -7.89 15.04 -15.06
N SER A 32 -7.10 14.21 -15.76
CA SER A 32 -7.52 12.86 -16.19
C SER A 32 -7.31 11.79 -15.11
N VAL A 33 -6.47 12.05 -14.10
CA VAL A 33 -6.21 11.11 -13.00
C VAL A 33 -7.43 11.03 -12.08
N LEU A 34 -7.98 9.81 -11.91
CA LEU A 34 -9.15 9.56 -11.05
C LEU A 34 -8.74 9.42 -9.59
N LEU A 35 -7.66 8.65 -9.30
CA LEU A 35 -7.19 8.39 -7.94
C LEU A 35 -5.68 8.18 -7.90
N ASN A 36 -5.13 8.28 -6.68
CA ASN A 36 -3.90 7.60 -6.25
C ASN A 36 -4.32 6.41 -5.38
N ASP A 37 -3.87 5.21 -5.75
CA ASP A 37 -4.31 3.96 -5.13
C ASP A 37 -3.48 3.65 -3.88
N SER A 38 -4.08 3.74 -2.70
CA SER A 38 -3.39 3.50 -1.43
C SER A 38 -3.24 2.03 -1.06
N HIS A 39 -3.79 1.10 -1.87
CA HIS A 39 -3.83 -0.30 -1.51
C HIS A 39 -3.88 -1.21 -2.74
N PHE A 40 -2.71 -1.74 -3.13
CA PHE A 40 -2.61 -2.58 -4.32
C PHE A 40 -1.57 -3.70 -4.16
N HIS A 41 -2.01 -4.94 -4.43
CA HIS A 41 -1.18 -6.13 -4.41
C HIS A 41 -0.69 -6.52 -5.81
N LEU A 42 0.62 -6.42 -6.05
CA LEU A 42 1.21 -6.84 -7.32
C LEU A 42 1.20 -8.37 -7.48
N THR A 43 1.27 -9.11 -6.37
CA THR A 43 1.29 -10.57 -6.35
C THR A 43 0.15 -11.15 -5.50
N ASN A 44 -0.25 -12.38 -5.82
CA ASN A 44 -1.26 -13.15 -5.08
C ASN A 44 -0.64 -14.07 -3.99
N TYR A 45 -1.44 -14.99 -3.44
CA TYR A 45 -1.00 -15.93 -2.39
C TYR A 45 -0.03 -17.03 -2.85
N VAL A 46 0.27 -17.16 -4.12
CA VAL A 46 1.32 -18.03 -4.66
C VAL A 46 2.43 -17.23 -5.34
N GLN A 47 2.50 -15.94 -5.01
CA GLN A 47 3.48 -14.98 -5.50
C GLN A 47 3.48 -14.79 -7.02
N GLU A 48 2.41 -15.18 -7.69
CA GLU A 48 2.13 -14.86 -9.08
C GLU A 48 1.44 -13.49 -9.17
N GLY A 49 1.68 -12.76 -10.24
CA GLY A 49 1.08 -11.45 -10.38
C GLY A 49 1.19 -10.87 -11.78
N THR A 50 0.82 -9.61 -11.88
CA THR A 50 0.95 -8.83 -13.12
C THR A 50 2.37 -8.27 -13.22
N ASP A 51 3.00 -8.41 -14.38
CA ASP A 51 4.27 -7.73 -14.66
C ASP A 51 4.12 -6.23 -14.46
N ILE A 52 5.10 -5.57 -13.83
CA ILE A 52 4.99 -4.16 -13.44
C ILE A 52 4.88 -3.20 -14.64
N HIS A 53 5.50 -3.54 -15.78
CA HIS A 53 5.36 -2.73 -17.01
C HIS A 53 3.95 -2.90 -17.58
N LYS A 54 3.40 -4.13 -17.54
CA LYS A 54 2.02 -4.38 -17.92
C LYS A 54 1.05 -3.66 -16.98
N PHE A 55 1.34 -3.62 -15.69
CA PHE A 55 0.53 -2.88 -14.73
C PHE A 55 0.55 -1.37 -14.99
N LEU A 56 1.69 -0.80 -15.40
CA LEU A 56 1.75 0.60 -15.84
C LEU A 56 0.81 0.89 -17.04
N GLU A 57 0.71 -0.04 -17.98
CA GLU A 57 -0.26 0.08 -19.09
C GLU A 57 -1.70 0.04 -18.56
N ILE A 58 -1.99 -0.87 -17.61
CA ILE A 58 -3.31 -0.97 -16.96
C ILE A 58 -3.67 0.30 -16.21
N MET A 59 -2.74 0.88 -15.45
CA MET A 59 -2.94 2.18 -14.78
C MET A 59 -3.28 3.29 -15.79
N GLY A 60 -2.63 3.28 -16.95
CA GLY A 60 -2.77 4.31 -17.98
C GLY A 60 -2.61 5.72 -17.40
N ASN A 61 -3.48 6.65 -17.80
CA ASN A 61 -3.58 8.01 -17.26
C ASN A 61 -4.67 8.17 -16.17
N LYS A 62 -5.33 7.08 -15.77
CA LYS A 62 -6.44 7.11 -14.81
C LYS A 62 -5.97 7.00 -13.36
N VAL A 63 -4.86 6.33 -13.12
CA VAL A 63 -4.28 6.19 -11.79
C VAL A 63 -2.96 6.97 -11.76
N GLY A 64 -2.79 7.84 -10.79
CA GLY A 64 -1.61 8.67 -10.65
C GLY A 64 -0.45 7.90 -10.04
N ARG A 65 -0.60 7.50 -8.77
CA ARG A 65 0.39 6.78 -7.98
C ARG A 65 -0.25 5.59 -7.28
N VAL A 66 0.58 4.61 -6.91
CA VAL A 66 0.14 3.36 -6.28
C VAL A 66 1.07 2.99 -5.13
N ALA A 67 0.49 2.72 -3.95
CA ALA A 67 1.17 1.99 -2.89
C ALA A 67 1.29 0.53 -3.31
N LEU A 68 2.52 0.09 -3.59
CA LEU A 68 2.81 -1.16 -4.28
C LEU A 68 3.38 -2.18 -3.31
N PHE A 69 2.71 -3.31 -3.14
CA PHE A 69 3.22 -4.41 -2.31
C PHE A 69 2.75 -5.77 -2.85
N GLY A 70 3.35 -6.85 -2.36
CA GLY A 70 2.90 -8.20 -2.61
C GLY A 70 1.96 -8.69 -1.51
N ILE A 71 1.46 -9.91 -1.64
CA ILE A 71 0.85 -10.62 -0.52
C ILE A 71 2.00 -11.13 0.37
N PRO A 72 2.00 -10.84 1.70
CA PRO A 72 3.09 -11.23 2.59
C PRO A 72 3.11 -12.72 2.90
N LEU A 73 2.05 -13.44 2.56
CA LEU A 73 1.83 -14.85 2.88
C LEU A 73 1.81 -15.69 1.60
N GLN A 74 2.45 -16.86 1.69
CA GLN A 74 2.45 -17.88 0.66
C GLN A 74 1.48 -18.99 1.06
N GLN A 75 0.55 -19.37 0.16
CA GLN A 75 -0.28 -20.56 0.32
C GLN A 75 0.58 -21.81 0.16
N MET A 76 0.57 -22.69 1.14
CA MET A 76 1.20 -24.02 1.03
C MET A 76 0.36 -24.92 0.12
N TRP A 77 1.02 -25.77 -0.63
CA TRP A 77 0.39 -26.88 -1.32
C TRP A 77 0.95 -28.19 -0.78
N ASN A 78 0.09 -28.95 -0.11
CA ASN A 78 0.43 -30.27 0.42
C ASN A 78 -0.35 -31.33 -0.37
N TYR A 79 0.39 -32.20 -1.06
CA TYR A 79 -0.19 -33.27 -1.86
C TYR A 79 -1.14 -34.18 -1.06
N ASN A 80 -0.82 -34.45 0.21
CA ASN A 80 -1.68 -35.29 1.08
C ASN A 80 -3.02 -34.61 1.42
N ASN A 81 -3.11 -33.28 1.30
CA ASN A 81 -4.33 -32.54 1.60
C ASN A 81 -5.18 -32.29 0.35
N SER A 82 -4.58 -31.88 -0.77
CA SER A 82 -5.30 -31.46 -1.96
C SER A 82 -4.93 -32.24 -3.25
N GLY A 83 -4.06 -33.26 -3.17
CA GLY A 83 -3.64 -34.07 -4.31
C GLY A 83 -3.03 -33.19 -5.42
N ASN A 84 -3.48 -33.39 -6.65
CA ASN A 84 -3.04 -32.61 -7.82
C ASN A 84 -3.70 -31.23 -7.93
N PHE A 85 -4.64 -30.87 -7.06
CA PHE A 85 -5.23 -29.55 -7.02
C PHE A 85 -4.27 -28.57 -6.37
N ALA A 86 -3.75 -27.61 -7.16
CA ALA A 86 -2.86 -26.55 -6.68
C ALA A 86 -3.68 -25.36 -6.18
N PRO A 87 -3.77 -25.12 -4.86
CA PRO A 87 -4.50 -23.97 -4.32
C PRO A 87 -3.73 -22.66 -4.59
N THR A 88 -4.39 -21.66 -5.13
CA THR A 88 -3.80 -20.33 -5.39
C THR A 88 -4.31 -19.25 -4.45
N TYR A 89 -5.23 -19.59 -3.56
CA TYR A 89 -5.89 -18.68 -2.65
C TYR A 89 -6.16 -19.35 -1.30
N TYR A 90 -6.11 -18.59 -0.21
CA TYR A 90 -6.19 -19.13 1.15
C TYR A 90 -7.51 -19.86 1.48
N LEU A 91 -8.60 -19.57 0.77
CA LEU A 91 -9.88 -20.28 0.90
C LEU A 91 -9.98 -21.54 0.02
N ALA A 92 -9.00 -21.79 -0.84
CA ALA A 92 -9.05 -22.92 -1.77
C ALA A 92 -8.57 -24.25 -1.16
N SER A 93 -7.94 -24.22 0.01
CA SER A 93 -7.38 -25.38 0.71
C SER A 93 -7.31 -25.13 2.21
N ASP A 94 -7.29 -26.22 3.02
CA ASP A 94 -7.02 -26.13 4.47
C ASP A 94 -5.51 -26.11 4.79
N ASP A 95 -4.66 -26.13 3.79
CA ASP A 95 -3.22 -26.00 4.00
C ASP A 95 -2.85 -24.67 4.67
N PRO A 96 -1.80 -24.64 5.50
CA PRO A 96 -1.39 -23.42 6.18
C PRO A 96 -0.79 -22.40 5.23
N LEU A 97 -0.75 -21.16 5.70
CA LEU A 97 -0.03 -20.04 5.11
C LEU A 97 1.29 -19.82 5.86
N TYR A 98 2.31 -19.33 5.17
CA TYR A 98 3.57 -18.94 5.81
C TYR A 98 4.09 -17.62 5.27
N TYR A 99 4.82 -16.86 6.10
CA TYR A 99 5.42 -15.59 5.66
C TYR A 99 6.50 -15.81 4.63
N TYR A 100 6.43 -15.05 3.54
CA TYR A 100 7.31 -15.18 2.38
C TYR A 100 8.12 -13.89 2.17
N SER A 101 9.33 -13.87 2.74
CA SER A 101 10.18 -12.67 2.75
C SER A 101 10.70 -12.27 1.37
N PHE A 102 10.79 -13.21 0.43
CA PHE A 102 11.26 -12.90 -0.92
C PHE A 102 10.31 -11.97 -1.69
N THR A 103 9.04 -11.85 -1.27
CA THR A 103 8.10 -10.92 -1.90
C THR A 103 8.65 -9.49 -1.93
N ASP A 104 9.35 -9.04 -0.88
CA ASP A 104 9.96 -7.71 -0.82
C ASP A 104 11.08 -7.54 -1.84
N ALA A 105 11.91 -8.56 -2.02
CA ALA A 105 12.95 -8.56 -3.05
C ALA A 105 12.36 -8.54 -4.47
N TYR A 106 11.29 -9.31 -4.70
CA TYR A 106 10.56 -9.30 -5.97
C TYR A 106 10.01 -7.91 -6.30
N ILE A 107 9.31 -7.28 -5.36
CA ILE A 107 8.77 -5.91 -5.51
C ILE A 107 9.91 -4.91 -5.77
N ALA A 108 11.02 -5.00 -5.04
CA ALA A 108 12.17 -4.12 -5.24
C ALA A 108 12.81 -4.28 -6.62
N MET A 109 12.95 -5.52 -7.10
CA MET A 109 13.48 -5.79 -8.44
C MET A 109 12.54 -5.29 -9.54
N ALA A 110 11.24 -5.55 -9.40
CA ALA A 110 10.22 -5.05 -10.32
C ALA A 110 10.26 -3.50 -10.38
N TYR A 111 10.28 -2.83 -9.23
CA TYR A 111 10.40 -1.36 -9.18
C TYR A 111 11.70 -0.85 -9.82
N LYS A 112 12.84 -1.52 -9.57
CA LYS A 112 14.13 -1.12 -10.13
C LYS A 112 14.26 -1.34 -11.65
N SER A 113 13.43 -2.18 -12.25
CA SER A 113 13.38 -2.35 -13.72
C SER A 113 12.78 -1.16 -14.45
N LEU A 114 12.07 -0.28 -13.72
CA LEU A 114 11.39 0.89 -14.25
C LEU A 114 12.34 2.09 -14.45
N THR A 115 12.02 2.98 -15.40
CA THR A 115 12.67 4.29 -15.52
C THR A 115 12.35 5.17 -14.30
N LYS A 116 13.11 6.26 -14.10
CA LYS A 116 12.86 7.18 -12.97
C LYS A 116 11.48 7.83 -13.03
N GLU A 117 10.99 8.15 -14.20
CA GLU A 117 9.64 8.69 -14.42
C GLU A 117 8.56 7.67 -14.07
N GLN A 118 8.77 6.40 -14.45
CA GLN A 118 7.86 5.32 -14.10
C GLN A 118 7.92 4.99 -12.61
N GLN A 119 9.11 4.97 -12.00
CA GLN A 119 9.29 4.79 -10.56
C GLN A 119 8.54 5.84 -9.74
N ALA A 120 8.43 7.08 -10.22
CA ALA A 120 7.69 8.15 -9.54
C ALA A 120 6.19 7.85 -9.37
N ARG A 121 5.66 6.88 -10.10
CA ARG A 121 4.27 6.42 -10.01
C ARG A 121 4.03 5.35 -8.94
N PHE A 122 5.06 4.90 -8.26
CA PHE A 122 4.95 3.83 -7.25
C PHE A 122 5.57 4.23 -5.92
N ASP A 123 4.95 3.74 -4.86
CA ASP A 123 5.45 3.81 -3.49
C ASP A 123 5.52 2.38 -2.93
N PRO A 124 6.63 1.65 -3.16
CA PRO A 124 6.77 0.28 -2.67
C PRO A 124 6.77 0.20 -1.15
N MET A 125 6.16 -0.87 -0.62
CA MET A 125 6.00 -1.16 0.78
C MET A 125 6.58 -2.53 1.12
N ILE A 126 7.15 -2.70 2.33
CA ILE A 126 7.72 -3.95 2.82
C ILE A 126 6.61 -4.77 3.49
N THR A 127 6.45 -6.03 3.13
CA THR A 127 5.40 -6.92 3.68
C THR A 127 5.92 -8.27 4.18
N GLY A 128 7.09 -8.72 3.71
CA GLY A 128 7.59 -10.08 3.86
C GLY A 128 8.14 -10.42 5.25
N PHE A 129 7.48 -10.02 6.34
CA PHE A 129 7.89 -10.29 7.72
C PHE A 129 6.73 -10.81 8.56
N ASN A 130 7.04 -11.60 9.60
CA ASN A 130 6.05 -12.00 10.61
C ASN A 130 5.99 -10.95 11.72
N PRO A 131 4.86 -10.28 11.96
CA PRO A 131 4.73 -9.27 13.01
C PRO A 131 4.78 -9.84 14.44
N ALA A 132 4.77 -11.17 14.62
CA ALA A 132 5.02 -11.84 15.90
C ALA A 132 6.50 -12.14 16.16
N ASP A 133 7.37 -11.96 15.16
CA ASP A 133 8.79 -12.27 15.27
C ASP A 133 9.55 -11.07 15.85
N MET A 134 10.26 -11.30 16.96
CA MET A 134 11.10 -10.27 17.59
C MET A 134 12.25 -9.77 16.70
N TYR A 135 12.62 -10.51 15.65
CA TYR A 135 13.58 -10.11 14.61
C TYR A 135 12.94 -9.42 13.40
N ALA A 136 11.61 -9.23 13.36
CA ALA A 136 10.95 -8.58 12.23
C ALA A 136 11.50 -7.19 11.94
N THR A 137 11.79 -6.39 12.98
CA THR A 137 12.41 -5.07 12.82
C THR A 137 13.79 -5.16 12.16
N ASP A 138 14.59 -6.15 12.53
CA ASP A 138 15.92 -6.35 11.94
C ASP A 138 15.81 -6.80 10.47
N HIS A 139 14.78 -7.59 10.14
CA HIS A 139 14.46 -7.93 8.76
C HIS A 139 14.09 -6.69 7.95
N ILE A 140 13.19 -5.83 8.45
CA ILE A 140 12.78 -4.58 7.78
C ILE A 140 14.00 -3.66 7.54
N LYS A 141 14.88 -3.49 8.55
CA LYS A 141 16.14 -2.76 8.40
C LYS A 141 17.01 -3.34 7.29
N ARG A 142 17.14 -4.66 7.25
CA ARG A 142 17.92 -5.36 6.24
C ARG A 142 17.37 -5.14 4.83
N VAL A 143 16.04 -5.19 4.66
CA VAL A 143 15.39 -4.91 3.38
C VAL A 143 15.67 -3.47 2.92
N LEU A 144 15.52 -2.48 3.82
CA LEU A 144 15.83 -1.06 3.52
C LEU A 144 17.30 -0.88 3.10
N THR A 145 18.23 -1.51 3.82
CA THR A 145 19.67 -1.37 3.52
C THR A 145 20.09 -2.13 2.27
N THR A 146 19.40 -3.22 1.92
CA THR A 146 19.66 -3.99 0.69
C THR A 146 19.10 -3.29 -0.55
N PHE A 147 17.97 -2.61 -0.43
CA PHE A 147 17.30 -1.92 -1.53
C PHE A 147 17.10 -0.42 -1.26
N PRO A 148 18.20 0.35 -1.09
CA PRO A 148 18.08 1.77 -0.77
C PRO A 148 17.38 2.52 -1.90
N GLY A 149 16.57 3.50 -1.53
CA GLY A 149 15.83 4.33 -2.46
C GLY A 149 14.52 3.71 -2.97
N VAL A 150 14.13 2.52 -2.50
CA VAL A 150 12.96 1.80 -2.99
C VAL A 150 11.74 2.03 -2.10
N PHE A 151 11.76 1.55 -0.88
CA PHE A 151 10.59 1.46 -0.01
C PHE A 151 10.21 2.79 0.66
N THR A 152 8.90 3.00 0.85
CA THR A 152 8.33 4.19 1.49
C THR A 152 7.61 3.84 2.79
N GLY A 153 7.25 2.58 2.99
CA GLY A 153 6.51 2.13 4.16
C GLY A 153 6.57 0.62 4.35
N ILE A 154 5.76 0.13 5.28
CA ILE A 154 5.51 -1.30 5.51
C ILE A 154 4.02 -1.59 5.40
N GLY A 155 3.65 -2.79 4.95
CA GLY A 155 2.26 -3.24 4.84
C GLY A 155 1.77 -3.35 3.38
N GLU A 156 0.57 -3.89 3.11
CA GLU A 156 -0.33 -4.38 4.14
C GLU A 156 0.26 -5.57 4.88
N PHE A 157 0.26 -5.55 6.19
CA PHE A 157 0.44 -6.75 7.00
C PHE A 157 -0.72 -6.88 8.00
N SER A 158 -1.03 -8.13 8.39
CA SER A 158 -2.21 -8.43 9.20
C SER A 158 -1.83 -8.83 10.61
N ILE A 159 -2.54 -8.29 11.60
CA ILE A 159 -2.55 -8.82 12.96
C ILE A 159 -3.71 -9.81 13.10
N HIS A 160 -4.93 -9.35 12.84
CA HIS A 160 -6.11 -10.19 12.75
C HIS A 160 -6.83 -9.93 11.43
N LYS A 161 -6.98 -10.98 10.63
CA LYS A 161 -7.68 -10.94 9.32
C LYS A 161 -8.45 -12.24 9.14
N GLU A 162 -9.75 -12.20 9.38
CA GLU A 162 -10.69 -13.29 9.08
C GLU A 162 -10.10 -14.70 9.36
N PHE A 163 -10.20 -15.60 8.37
CA PHE A 163 -9.61 -16.94 8.42
C PHE A 163 -8.11 -16.96 8.07
N VAL A 164 -7.53 -15.87 7.63
CA VAL A 164 -6.10 -15.82 7.31
C VAL A 164 -5.27 -16.07 8.56
N SER A 165 -5.59 -15.38 9.66
CA SER A 165 -4.83 -15.51 10.91
C SER A 165 -4.84 -16.93 11.46
N SER A 166 -5.96 -17.66 11.32
CA SER A 166 -6.05 -19.05 11.79
C SER A 166 -5.27 -20.05 10.94
N LYS A 167 -4.87 -19.68 9.72
CA LYS A 167 -4.11 -20.52 8.79
C LYS A 167 -2.62 -20.27 8.81
N VAL A 168 -2.15 -19.22 9.47
CA VAL A 168 -0.72 -18.90 9.52
C VAL A 168 0.05 -19.98 10.30
N ALA A 169 1.07 -20.53 9.67
CA ALA A 169 1.98 -21.47 10.31
C ALA A 169 2.86 -20.74 11.33
N GLY A 170 2.81 -21.19 12.58
CA GLY A 170 3.56 -20.61 13.69
C GLY A 170 2.79 -19.57 14.50
N PRO A 171 3.49 -18.78 15.33
CA PRO A 171 2.85 -17.77 16.17
C PRO A 171 2.17 -16.68 15.35
N VAL A 172 0.95 -16.33 15.72
CA VAL A 172 0.18 -15.22 15.18
C VAL A 172 0.38 -14.01 16.08
N ALA A 173 0.58 -12.84 15.48
CA ALA A 173 0.72 -11.60 16.21
C ALA A 173 -0.59 -11.20 16.89
N THR A 174 -0.46 -10.45 17.98
CA THR A 174 -1.55 -9.76 18.66
C THR A 174 -1.23 -8.28 18.76
N LEU A 175 -2.23 -7.44 19.00
CA LEU A 175 -2.06 -5.99 19.14
C LEU A 175 -1.17 -5.59 20.36
N ASN A 176 -0.95 -6.53 21.29
CA ASN A 176 -0.10 -6.34 22.47
C ASN A 176 1.25 -7.07 22.36
N ASN A 177 1.61 -7.58 21.16
CA ASN A 177 2.87 -8.29 20.98
C ASN A 177 4.06 -7.32 20.99
N PRO A 178 5.09 -7.55 21.82
CA PRO A 178 6.28 -6.69 21.87
C PRO A 178 7.03 -6.57 20.53
N ALA A 179 6.94 -7.57 19.64
CA ALA A 179 7.50 -7.49 18.30
C ALA A 179 6.83 -6.40 17.47
N LEU A 180 5.50 -6.28 17.58
CA LEU A 180 4.74 -5.23 16.90
C LEU A 180 5.14 -3.83 17.43
N ASP A 181 5.29 -3.66 18.73
CA ASP A 181 5.75 -2.39 19.31
C ASP A 181 7.13 -2.00 18.75
N ARG A 182 8.09 -2.95 18.66
CA ARG A 182 9.41 -2.70 18.05
C ARG A 182 9.33 -2.30 16.59
N ILE A 183 8.44 -2.92 15.83
CA ILE A 183 8.21 -2.59 14.40
C ILE A 183 7.70 -1.16 14.29
N LEU A 184 6.67 -0.80 15.06
CA LEU A 184 6.05 0.52 14.99
C LEU A 184 6.98 1.64 15.51
N ASP A 185 7.77 1.38 16.54
CA ASP A 185 8.82 2.30 17.03
C ASP A 185 9.89 2.54 15.96
N PHE A 186 10.31 1.49 15.25
CA PHE A 186 11.23 1.65 14.13
C PHE A 186 10.61 2.42 12.95
N CYS A 187 9.32 2.24 12.70
CA CYS A 187 8.62 3.04 11.67
C CYS A 187 8.59 4.53 12.05
N ALA A 188 8.41 4.85 13.33
CA ALA A 188 8.52 6.24 13.83
C ALA A 188 9.93 6.81 13.63
N GLU A 189 10.98 6.03 13.95
CA GLU A 189 12.39 6.41 13.78
C GLU A 189 12.74 6.65 12.30
N SER A 190 12.39 5.72 11.44
CA SER A 190 12.77 5.73 10.03
C SER A 190 11.84 6.57 9.14
N GLY A 191 10.65 6.92 9.63
CA GLY A 191 9.63 7.63 8.90
C GLY A 191 8.80 6.76 7.95
N LEU A 192 8.89 5.43 8.08
CA LEU A 192 8.08 4.48 7.30
C LEU A 192 6.58 4.68 7.59
N LEU A 193 5.79 4.76 6.52
CA LEU A 193 4.33 4.72 6.59
C LEU A 193 3.87 3.28 6.83
N VAL A 194 2.84 3.10 7.65
CA VAL A 194 2.33 1.77 8.01
C VAL A 194 0.95 1.55 7.41
N ILE A 195 0.71 0.42 6.75
CA ILE A 195 -0.63 -0.08 6.40
C ILE A 195 -0.87 -1.34 7.23
N LEU A 196 -1.81 -1.25 8.16
CA LEU A 196 -2.13 -2.30 9.12
C LEU A 196 -3.54 -2.83 8.90
N HIS A 197 -3.67 -4.13 8.68
CA HIS A 197 -4.94 -4.82 8.71
C HIS A 197 -5.20 -5.40 10.10
N ASN A 198 -6.25 -4.95 10.72
CA ASN A 198 -6.80 -5.58 11.91
C ASN A 198 -8.31 -5.45 11.88
N ASP A 199 -9.01 -6.58 11.80
CA ASP A 199 -10.45 -6.62 11.86
C ASP A 199 -10.94 -6.19 13.26
N ILE A 200 -12.05 -5.43 13.30
CA ILE A 200 -12.62 -4.92 14.56
C ILE A 200 -13.26 -6.02 15.39
N ASN A 201 -13.49 -7.18 14.79
CA ASN A 201 -14.25 -8.26 15.39
C ASN A 201 -13.75 -9.63 14.93
N MET A 202 -14.16 -10.67 15.64
CA MET A 202 -13.97 -12.06 15.19
C MET A 202 -14.96 -12.41 14.07
N PRO A 203 -14.58 -13.34 13.15
CA PRO A 203 -15.57 -13.97 12.28
C PRO A 203 -16.69 -14.62 13.10
N PHE A 204 -17.94 -14.32 12.75
CA PHE A 204 -19.12 -14.91 13.42
C PHE A 204 -19.13 -14.72 14.95
N PRO A 205 -19.06 -13.49 15.47
CA PRO A 205 -18.99 -13.23 16.90
C PRO A 205 -20.26 -13.74 17.60
N LYS A 206 -20.08 -14.29 18.79
CA LYS A 206 -21.22 -14.59 19.66
C LYS A 206 -21.80 -13.31 20.24
N SER A 207 -23.06 -13.34 20.61
CA SER A 207 -23.71 -12.21 21.29
C SER A 207 -22.90 -11.79 22.52
N GLY A 208 -22.60 -10.49 22.63
CA GLY A 208 -21.76 -9.90 23.67
C GLY A 208 -20.24 -9.98 23.42
N GLN A 209 -19.81 -10.51 22.26
CA GLN A 209 -18.42 -10.54 21.85
C GLN A 209 -18.11 -9.59 20.69
N GLU A 210 -19.07 -8.79 20.30
CA GLU A 210 -18.91 -7.76 19.27
C GLU A 210 -17.93 -6.70 19.76
N ASN A 211 -17.07 -6.21 18.86
CA ASN A 211 -16.10 -5.14 19.11
C ASN A 211 -14.98 -5.49 20.12
N TRP A 212 -14.64 -6.75 20.24
CA TRP A 212 -13.65 -7.20 21.22
C TRP A 212 -12.27 -6.57 21.03
N ASP A 213 -11.90 -6.20 19.81
CA ASP A 213 -10.57 -5.66 19.46
C ASP A 213 -10.49 -4.12 19.49
N ILE A 214 -11.61 -3.41 19.55
CA ILE A 214 -11.64 -1.95 19.42
C ILE A 214 -10.77 -1.24 20.47
N GLU A 215 -10.86 -1.62 21.73
CA GLU A 215 -10.10 -0.96 22.79
C GLU A 215 -8.60 -1.29 22.69
N GLN A 216 -8.25 -2.50 22.23
CA GLN A 216 -6.87 -2.88 22.01
C GLN A 216 -6.24 -2.11 20.85
N ILE A 217 -6.97 -1.93 19.73
CA ILE A 217 -6.47 -1.17 18.59
C ILE A 217 -6.34 0.33 18.91
N LYS A 218 -7.25 0.90 19.68
CA LYS A 218 -7.12 2.28 20.19
C LYS A 218 -5.89 2.43 21.10
N ALA A 219 -5.64 1.45 21.96
CA ALA A 219 -4.47 1.44 22.84
C ALA A 219 -3.17 1.34 22.03
N LEU A 220 -3.13 0.53 20.97
CA LEU A 220 -2.01 0.46 20.04
C LEU A 220 -1.73 1.83 19.41
N PHE A 221 -2.77 2.47 18.86
CA PHE A 221 -2.63 3.78 18.24
C PHE A 221 -2.14 4.85 19.21
N ALA A 222 -2.63 4.83 20.45
CA ALA A 222 -2.22 5.76 21.47
C ALA A 222 -0.77 5.56 21.94
N ARG A 223 -0.25 4.31 21.91
CA ARG A 223 1.15 4.03 22.25
C ARG A 223 2.13 4.51 21.16
N HIS A 224 1.72 4.47 19.89
CA HIS A 224 2.59 4.74 18.74
C HIS A 224 2.23 6.03 18.00
N ARG A 225 2.01 7.13 18.73
CA ARG A 225 1.56 8.43 18.17
C ARG A 225 2.47 9.03 17.11
N ASN A 226 3.74 8.67 17.10
CA ASN A 226 4.73 9.19 16.16
C ASN A 226 4.77 8.38 14.87
N THR A 227 4.04 7.26 14.79
CA THR A 227 3.97 6.39 13.63
C THR A 227 2.68 6.69 12.86
N PRO A 228 2.74 7.17 11.62
CA PRO A 228 1.55 7.32 10.79
C PRO A 228 1.05 5.93 10.38
N ILE A 229 -0.18 5.58 10.76
CA ILE A 229 -0.79 4.28 10.50
C ILE A 229 -2.06 4.45 9.65
N ILE A 230 -2.12 3.77 8.53
CA ILE A 230 -3.31 3.58 7.72
C ILE A 230 -3.96 2.27 8.18
N TRP A 231 -5.13 2.37 8.80
CA TRP A 231 -5.92 1.21 9.20
C TRP A 231 -6.74 0.74 8.00
N ALA A 232 -6.36 -0.42 7.48
CA ALA A 232 -6.94 -0.98 6.27
C ALA A 232 -8.42 -1.34 6.44
N HIS A 233 -9.21 -1.10 5.39
CA HIS A 233 -10.59 -1.55 5.21
C HIS A 233 -11.56 -1.09 6.31
N CYS A 234 -11.30 0.00 6.99
CA CYS A 234 -12.08 0.43 8.17
C CYS A 234 -12.17 -0.63 9.28
N GLY A 235 -11.26 -1.62 9.31
CA GLY A 235 -11.31 -2.74 10.24
C GLY A 235 -12.39 -3.77 9.94
N VAL A 236 -12.91 -3.84 8.72
CA VAL A 236 -13.89 -4.85 8.28
C VAL A 236 -13.31 -5.70 7.16
N GLY A 237 -13.96 -6.84 6.91
CA GLY A 237 -13.51 -7.80 5.92
C GLY A 237 -14.69 -8.48 5.23
N ARG A 238 -14.42 -9.53 4.48
CA ARG A 238 -15.44 -10.29 3.75
C ARG A 238 -16.48 -10.91 4.69
N ILE A 239 -16.03 -11.36 5.87
CA ILE A 239 -16.84 -12.07 6.86
C ILE A 239 -17.03 -11.22 8.10
N VAL A 240 -16.04 -10.41 8.45
CA VAL A 240 -16.11 -9.45 9.54
C VAL A 240 -16.88 -8.22 9.06
N ARG A 241 -18.17 -8.17 9.38
CA ARG A 241 -19.07 -7.09 8.98
C ARG A 241 -18.91 -5.86 9.87
N PRO A 242 -19.33 -4.68 9.38
CA PRO A 242 -19.42 -3.49 10.22
C PRO A 242 -20.27 -3.75 11.47
N ILE A 243 -19.84 -3.20 12.58
CA ILE A 243 -20.67 -3.16 13.79
C ILE A 243 -21.80 -2.13 13.61
N LYS A 244 -22.88 -2.25 14.41
CA LYS A 244 -24.08 -1.41 14.28
C LYS A 244 -23.77 0.08 14.21
N ASP A 245 -22.83 0.57 15.02
CA ASP A 245 -22.49 1.99 15.13
C ASP A 245 -21.07 2.29 14.63
N GLN A 246 -20.59 1.58 13.59
CA GLN A 246 -19.21 1.70 13.09
C GLN A 246 -18.80 3.13 12.77
N MET A 247 -19.62 3.89 12.05
CA MET A 247 -19.30 5.26 11.69
C MET A 247 -19.28 6.19 12.92
N ALA A 248 -20.14 5.97 13.90
CA ALA A 248 -20.10 6.71 15.18
C ALA A 248 -18.85 6.34 16.00
N MET A 249 -18.42 5.09 15.97
CA MET A 249 -17.16 4.65 16.59
C MET A 249 -15.96 5.31 15.93
N LEU A 250 -15.90 5.34 14.60
CA LEU A 250 -14.82 6.02 13.85
C LEU A 250 -14.84 7.53 14.13
N ASP A 251 -16.00 8.17 14.17
CA ASP A 251 -16.12 9.59 14.53
C ASP A 251 -15.49 9.87 15.91
N LYS A 252 -15.83 9.07 16.91
CA LYS A 252 -15.24 9.16 18.25
C LYS A 252 -13.72 8.94 18.23
N ALA A 253 -13.25 7.93 17.49
CA ALA A 253 -11.83 7.62 17.41
C ALA A 253 -11.05 8.77 16.74
N LEU A 254 -11.55 9.31 15.64
CA LEU A 254 -10.91 10.38 14.89
C LEU A 254 -10.97 11.74 15.61
N ALA A 255 -11.97 11.98 16.47
CA ALA A 255 -12.06 13.16 17.31
C ALA A 255 -11.00 13.18 18.42
N SER A 256 -10.46 12.02 18.80
CA SER A 256 -9.47 11.92 19.88
C SER A 256 -8.11 12.46 19.44
N PRO A 257 -7.49 13.38 20.20
CA PRO A 257 -6.09 13.78 19.95
C PRO A 257 -5.09 12.62 20.01
N GLN A 258 -5.48 11.53 20.68
CA GLN A 258 -4.66 10.32 20.82
C GLN A 258 -4.58 9.49 19.54
N SER A 259 -5.47 9.74 18.59
CA SER A 259 -5.54 9.08 17.29
C SER A 259 -5.10 9.99 16.14
N SER A 260 -4.35 11.06 16.40
CA SER A 260 -3.94 12.05 15.38
C SER A 260 -3.08 11.45 14.25
N ASN A 261 -2.42 10.32 14.52
CA ASN A 261 -1.56 9.57 13.60
C ASN A 261 -2.30 8.52 12.76
N ILE A 262 -3.63 8.36 12.94
CA ILE A 262 -4.41 7.32 12.30
C ILE A 262 -5.14 7.84 11.07
N TYR A 263 -5.06 7.07 10.01
CA TYR A 263 -5.77 7.26 8.75
C TYR A 263 -6.59 6.01 8.46
N ILE A 264 -7.67 6.16 7.72
CA ILE A 264 -8.61 5.08 7.41
C ILE A 264 -8.54 4.82 5.91
N ASP A 265 -8.25 3.59 5.55
CA ASP A 265 -8.36 3.14 4.17
C ASP A 265 -9.74 2.51 3.94
N ILE A 266 -10.43 2.97 2.90
CA ILE A 266 -11.73 2.41 2.48
C ILE A 266 -11.59 1.57 1.20
N SER A 267 -10.42 0.97 0.94
CA SER A 267 -10.23 0.05 -0.17
C SER A 267 -11.07 -1.23 -0.03
N TRP A 268 -11.05 -2.06 -1.08
CA TRP A 268 -11.73 -3.34 -1.16
C TRP A 268 -13.22 -3.29 -1.52
N THR A 269 -13.65 -4.18 -2.42
CA THR A 269 -15.05 -4.30 -2.86
C THR A 269 -15.98 -4.70 -1.72
N GLU A 270 -15.49 -5.40 -0.69
CA GLU A 270 -16.30 -5.77 0.47
C GLU A 270 -16.66 -4.55 1.31
N VAL A 271 -15.71 -3.61 1.52
CA VAL A 271 -16.02 -2.34 2.20
C VAL A 271 -17.01 -1.53 1.38
N ALA A 272 -16.83 -1.45 0.05
CA ALA A 272 -17.76 -0.76 -0.84
C ALA A 272 -19.21 -1.24 -0.66
N LYS A 273 -19.42 -2.57 -0.58
CA LYS A 273 -20.74 -3.16 -0.33
C LYS A 273 -21.35 -2.63 0.94
N TYR A 274 -20.60 -2.60 2.04
CA TYR A 274 -21.12 -2.17 3.34
C TYR A 274 -21.45 -0.67 3.39
N VAL A 275 -20.53 0.17 2.89
CA VAL A 275 -20.73 1.63 2.97
C VAL A 275 -21.76 2.16 1.98
N THR A 276 -22.12 1.36 0.97
CA THR A 276 -23.14 1.72 -0.04
C THR A 276 -24.39 0.84 0.01
N GLU A 277 -24.52 -0.06 1.01
CA GLU A 277 -25.62 -1.01 1.13
C GLU A 277 -26.99 -0.33 1.21
N THR A 278 -27.06 0.77 1.96
CA THR A 278 -28.28 1.57 2.10
C THR A 278 -28.00 3.06 1.94
N PRO A 279 -29.01 3.87 1.58
CA PRO A 279 -28.87 5.32 1.56
C PRO A 279 -28.41 5.92 2.89
N GLU A 280 -28.81 5.31 4.02
CA GLU A 280 -28.41 5.72 5.37
C GLU A 280 -26.94 5.39 5.64
N ALA A 281 -26.49 4.17 5.36
CA ALA A 281 -25.08 3.78 5.49
C ALA A 281 -24.17 4.71 4.66
N THR A 282 -24.58 5.01 3.43
CA THR A 282 -23.86 5.94 2.55
C THR A 282 -23.81 7.35 3.13
N ALA A 283 -24.93 7.85 3.69
CA ALA A 283 -25.00 9.18 4.28
C ALA A 283 -24.15 9.30 5.54
N ASN A 284 -24.17 8.29 6.40
CA ASN A 284 -23.39 8.24 7.64
C ASN A 284 -21.88 8.18 7.32
N THR A 285 -21.48 7.38 6.34
CA THR A 285 -20.08 7.31 5.88
C THR A 285 -19.63 8.64 5.31
N ALA A 286 -20.44 9.25 4.43
CA ALA A 286 -20.12 10.55 3.84
C ALA A 286 -20.01 11.65 4.91
N ALA A 287 -20.86 11.63 5.94
CA ALA A 287 -20.81 12.61 7.04
C ALA A 287 -19.46 12.55 7.79
N VAL A 288 -18.97 11.35 8.09
CA VAL A 288 -17.68 11.18 8.79
C VAL A 288 -16.52 11.60 7.89
N ILE A 289 -16.51 11.21 6.60
CA ILE A 289 -15.44 11.62 5.66
C ILE A 289 -15.45 13.15 5.47
N ASN A 290 -16.61 13.77 5.30
CA ASN A 290 -16.72 15.22 5.16
C ASN A 290 -16.27 15.97 6.43
N LYS A 291 -16.46 15.38 7.61
CA LYS A 291 -16.02 15.94 8.91
C LYS A 291 -14.49 15.83 9.09
N TYR A 292 -13.90 14.75 8.60
CA TYR A 292 -12.46 14.48 8.72
C TYR A 292 -11.80 14.26 7.35
N PRO A 293 -11.84 15.23 6.46
CA PRO A 293 -11.43 15.04 5.06
C PRO A 293 -9.95 14.66 4.90
N ASP A 294 -9.11 14.97 5.88
CA ASP A 294 -7.66 14.68 5.88
C ASP A 294 -7.32 13.26 6.40
N ARG A 295 -8.32 12.45 6.74
CA ARG A 295 -8.08 11.21 7.47
C ARG A 295 -8.42 9.93 6.68
N PHE A 296 -8.99 10.04 5.48
CA PHE A 296 -9.42 8.91 4.66
C PHE A 296 -8.62 8.79 3.37
N LEU A 297 -8.33 7.56 2.97
CA LEU A 297 -7.70 7.21 1.70
C LEU A 297 -8.58 6.25 0.91
N MET A 298 -8.47 6.31 -0.40
CA MET A 298 -9.08 5.36 -1.33
C MET A 298 -8.02 4.46 -1.93
N GLY A 299 -8.25 3.16 -1.88
CA GLY A 299 -7.46 2.15 -2.58
C GLY A 299 -8.36 1.16 -3.30
N THR A 300 -7.78 0.31 -4.13
CA THR A 300 -8.54 -0.72 -4.84
C THR A 300 -8.58 -2.04 -4.09
N ASP A 301 -7.51 -2.42 -3.40
CA ASP A 301 -7.26 -3.76 -2.88
C ASP A 301 -7.34 -4.83 -4.00
N GLU A 302 -7.06 -4.41 -5.23
CA GLU A 302 -6.99 -5.35 -6.34
C GLU A 302 -5.68 -6.14 -6.31
N VAL A 303 -5.79 -7.39 -6.73
CA VAL A 303 -4.68 -8.33 -6.79
C VAL A 303 -4.47 -8.74 -8.24
N ALA A 304 -3.31 -8.44 -8.80
CA ALA A 304 -2.90 -8.87 -10.14
C ALA A 304 -3.98 -8.70 -11.25
N PRO A 305 -4.52 -7.49 -11.46
CA PRO A 305 -5.59 -7.26 -12.44
C PRO A 305 -5.14 -7.57 -13.87
N SER A 306 -6.07 -8.02 -14.70
CA SER A 306 -5.82 -8.34 -16.11
C SER A 306 -5.93 -7.12 -17.04
N ASP A 307 -6.74 -6.13 -16.67
CA ASP A 307 -7.03 -4.94 -17.47
C ASP A 307 -7.50 -3.76 -16.60
N GLN A 308 -7.57 -2.56 -17.21
CA GLN A 308 -7.95 -1.32 -16.52
C GLN A 308 -9.40 -1.35 -16.01
N LYS A 309 -10.32 -2.00 -16.73
CA LYS A 309 -11.74 -2.04 -16.35
C LYS A 309 -11.93 -2.86 -15.09
N SER A 310 -11.30 -4.04 -15.02
CA SER A 310 -11.33 -4.88 -13.81
C SER A 310 -10.66 -4.17 -12.63
N TYR A 311 -9.54 -3.52 -12.87
CA TYR A 311 -8.79 -2.77 -11.85
C TYR A 311 -9.61 -1.62 -11.24
N LEU A 312 -10.35 -0.87 -12.05
CA LEU A 312 -11.07 0.33 -11.58
C LEU A 312 -12.56 0.10 -11.27
N LYS A 313 -13.06 -1.14 -11.38
CA LYS A 313 -14.48 -1.46 -11.14
C LYS A 313 -15.01 -1.01 -9.78
N ILE A 314 -14.13 -0.98 -8.78
CA ILE A 314 -14.47 -0.55 -7.42
C ILE A 314 -14.98 0.90 -7.38
N LEU A 315 -14.48 1.78 -8.26
CA LEU A 315 -14.91 3.18 -8.29
C LEU A 315 -16.39 3.33 -8.61
N ASP A 316 -16.94 2.43 -9.45
CA ASP A 316 -18.37 2.40 -9.77
C ASP A 316 -19.20 2.05 -8.52
N MET A 317 -18.71 1.14 -7.68
CA MET A 317 -19.38 0.75 -6.43
C MET A 317 -19.41 1.90 -5.42
N TYR A 318 -18.35 2.71 -5.37
CA TYR A 318 -18.26 3.87 -4.48
C TYR A 318 -18.97 5.14 -5.00
N LYS A 319 -19.47 5.14 -6.23
CA LYS A 319 -20.12 6.32 -6.81
C LYS A 319 -21.22 6.92 -5.94
N PRO A 320 -22.13 6.15 -5.29
CA PRO A 320 -23.15 6.72 -4.41
C PRO A 320 -22.54 7.48 -3.21
N LEU A 321 -21.40 7.03 -2.70
CA LEU A 321 -20.65 7.71 -1.64
C LEU A 321 -20.01 9.00 -2.17
N PHE A 322 -19.30 8.92 -3.32
CA PHE A 322 -18.62 10.06 -3.91
C PHE A 322 -19.55 11.22 -4.25
N ASP A 323 -20.82 10.91 -4.59
CA ASP A 323 -21.83 11.91 -4.91
C ASP A 323 -22.34 12.67 -3.67
N LYS A 324 -22.04 12.16 -2.44
CA LYS A 324 -22.39 12.80 -1.15
C LYS A 324 -21.22 13.51 -0.49
N LEU A 325 -20.01 13.40 -1.02
CA LEU A 325 -18.84 14.08 -0.49
C LEU A 325 -18.78 15.53 -0.96
N THR A 326 -18.25 16.39 -0.09
CA THR A 326 -17.84 17.74 -0.51
C THR A 326 -16.72 17.64 -1.56
N PRO A 327 -16.57 18.63 -2.45
CA PRO A 327 -15.46 18.62 -3.43
C PRO A 327 -14.09 18.47 -2.77
N GLU A 328 -13.88 19.11 -1.61
CA GLU A 328 -12.63 19.01 -0.85
C GLU A 328 -12.41 17.59 -0.32
N ALA A 329 -13.40 17.01 0.36
CA ALA A 329 -13.31 15.67 0.93
C ALA A 329 -13.06 14.61 -0.16
N LYS A 330 -13.76 14.73 -1.29
CA LYS A 330 -13.58 13.84 -2.44
C LYS A 330 -12.17 13.94 -3.04
N GLN A 331 -11.64 15.15 -3.24
CA GLN A 331 -10.29 15.35 -3.76
C GLN A 331 -9.24 14.79 -2.80
N LYS A 332 -9.38 15.02 -1.49
CA LYS A 332 -8.47 14.52 -0.47
C LYS A 332 -8.53 13.00 -0.37
N LEU A 333 -9.72 12.40 -0.36
CA LEU A 333 -9.92 10.94 -0.34
C LEU A 333 -9.25 10.26 -1.53
N LEU A 334 -9.49 10.78 -2.73
CA LEU A 334 -9.02 10.14 -3.97
C LEU A 334 -7.54 10.39 -4.27
N LYS A 335 -6.95 11.50 -3.80
CA LYS A 335 -5.59 11.91 -4.17
C LYS A 335 -4.81 12.59 -3.05
N GLY A 336 -5.36 13.65 -2.48
CA GLY A 336 -4.58 14.60 -1.67
C GLY A 336 -3.98 13.97 -0.41
N ASN A 337 -4.70 13.09 0.26
CA ASN A 337 -4.18 12.43 1.46
C ASN A 337 -3.08 11.42 1.13
N TYR A 338 -3.21 10.70 0.02
CA TYR A 338 -2.15 9.86 -0.49
C TYR A 338 -0.87 10.68 -0.72
N GLU A 339 -0.95 11.74 -1.53
CA GLU A 339 0.19 12.59 -1.86
C GLU A 339 0.87 13.10 -0.60
N ARG A 340 0.10 13.68 0.31
CA ARG A 340 0.61 14.23 1.56
C ARG A 340 1.35 13.20 2.43
N LEU A 341 0.77 12.00 2.60
CA LEU A 341 1.32 10.97 3.50
C LEU A 341 2.53 10.29 2.89
N PHE A 342 2.43 9.85 1.63
CA PHE A 342 3.49 9.12 0.96
C PHE A 342 4.68 10.01 0.62
N ASP A 343 4.46 11.29 0.28
CA ASP A 343 5.56 12.24 0.06
C ASP A 343 6.30 12.54 1.37
N ALA A 344 5.58 12.75 2.47
CA ALA A 344 6.19 12.95 3.79
C ALA A 344 7.00 11.72 4.24
N ALA A 345 6.47 10.52 4.04
CA ALA A 345 7.16 9.28 4.36
C ALA A 345 8.41 9.10 3.48
N ARG A 346 8.29 9.29 2.16
CA ARG A 346 9.41 9.20 1.22
C ARG A 346 10.58 10.09 1.64
N VAL A 347 10.31 11.34 1.98
CA VAL A 347 11.35 12.30 2.43
C VAL A 347 12.05 11.79 3.69
N LYS A 348 11.30 11.34 4.70
CA LYS A 348 11.84 10.87 5.98
C LYS A 348 12.66 9.59 5.79
N VAL A 349 12.14 8.61 5.08
CA VAL A 349 12.84 7.34 4.82
C VAL A 349 14.14 7.58 4.07
N ARG A 350 14.16 8.43 3.03
CA ARG A 350 15.40 8.78 2.31
C ARG A 350 16.42 9.48 3.22
N ALA A 351 15.95 10.32 4.15
CA ALA A 351 16.83 10.95 5.14
C ALA A 351 17.43 9.92 6.10
N TRP A 352 16.62 8.98 6.60
CA TRP A 352 17.07 7.88 7.45
C TRP A 352 18.10 6.98 6.73
N GLU A 353 17.79 6.55 5.49
CA GLU A 353 18.72 5.78 4.67
C GLU A 353 20.06 6.49 4.50
N LYS A 354 20.07 7.78 4.17
CA LYS A 354 21.30 8.58 4.03
C LYS A 354 22.12 8.63 5.31
N ALA A 355 21.46 8.65 6.47
CA ALA A 355 22.15 8.72 7.76
C ALA A 355 22.72 7.36 8.22
N HIS A 356 22.09 6.24 7.81
CA HIS A 356 22.39 4.91 8.35
C HIS A 356 23.09 3.97 7.34
N ILE A 357 23.03 4.28 6.04
CA ILE A 357 23.72 3.50 5.01
C ILE A 357 25.03 4.21 4.65
N ASN A 358 26.07 3.95 5.43
CA ASN A 358 27.37 4.60 5.26
C ASN A 358 28.17 4.05 4.08
N ASP A 359 27.84 2.86 3.56
CA ASP A 359 28.45 2.25 2.38
C ASP A 359 27.48 1.23 1.77
N PRO A 360 26.97 1.46 0.56
CA PRO A 360 26.08 0.49 -0.11
C PRO A 360 26.73 -0.86 -0.40
N LYS A 361 28.04 -0.99 -0.18
CA LYS A 361 28.79 -2.27 -0.32
C LYS A 361 28.96 -3.03 0.99
N LYS A 362 28.62 -2.42 2.12
CA LYS A 362 28.65 -3.10 3.44
C LYS A 362 27.25 -3.51 3.85
N ILE A 363 26.84 -4.70 3.40
CA ILE A 363 25.89 -5.49 4.19
C ILE A 363 26.64 -5.82 5.48
N PRO A 364 26.26 -5.34 6.66
CA PRO A 364 26.92 -5.76 7.88
C PRO A 364 26.85 -7.30 7.93
N PRO A 365 27.96 -7.98 8.24
CA PRO A 365 27.91 -9.41 8.43
C PRO A 365 26.83 -9.69 9.50
N PRO A 366 26.11 -10.82 9.40
CA PRO A 366 25.20 -11.20 10.45
C PRO A 366 25.93 -11.12 11.77
N THR A 367 25.41 -10.36 12.72
CA THR A 367 25.98 -10.23 14.07
C THR A 367 26.13 -11.66 14.59
N PRO A 368 27.35 -12.10 14.94
CA PRO A 368 27.48 -13.43 15.53
C PRO A 368 26.52 -13.50 16.71
N SER A 369 25.67 -14.50 16.75
CA SER A 369 24.83 -14.76 17.92
C SER A 369 25.77 -14.84 19.11
N SER A 370 25.72 -13.88 20.01
CA SER A 370 26.43 -13.93 21.28
C SER A 370 25.95 -15.18 22.02
N GLY A 371 26.79 -16.22 21.96
CA GLY A 371 26.77 -17.30 22.91
C GLY A 371 25.54 -18.22 22.89
N ILE A 372 25.57 -19.27 22.07
CA ILE A 372 25.15 -20.56 22.61
C ILE A 372 26.32 -20.98 23.51
N GLU A 373 26.26 -20.66 24.79
CA GLU A 373 27.05 -21.37 25.77
C GLU A 373 26.67 -22.85 25.66
N LYS A 374 27.64 -23.65 25.23
CA LYS A 374 27.53 -25.11 25.28
C LYS A 374 27.57 -25.50 26.75
N ASN A 375 26.40 -25.80 27.32
CA ASN A 375 26.30 -26.63 28.50
C ASN A 375 26.32 -28.11 28.11
#